data_4a5c83f1f3989a121c8686d4be6069af
#
_entry.id   4a5c83f1f3989a121c8686d4be6069af
#
_cell.length_a   1.000
_cell.length_b   1.000
_cell.length_c   1.000
_cell.angle_alpha   90.00
_cell.angle_beta   90.00
_cell.angle_gamma   90.00
#
_symmetry.space_group_name_H-M   'P 1'
#
loop_
_entity.id
_entity.type
_entity.pdbx_description
1 polymer ?
#
loop_
_entity_poly.entity_id
_entity_poly.type
_entity_poly.pdbx_seq_one_letter_code
_entity_poly.pdbx_strand_id
1 'polypeptide(L)'
;MESKITSLLLGSGEQETSNYPFATAKVPPSAMSYAEVESFLLRGKREEAVKVAIEAKDWALAMLIAGNCRAEVYQDVVKRFAEETFPPASSLQLMSALFSNQAQTVIKFGGKRLSGEGKTASKDDVFLSNWRRNLAALLSNKTPNWRDLVEGVGLRLQQDAYVLPQLASSLYT
;
A
#
# COMPACT_ATOMS: atom_id res chain seq x y z
N MET A 1 -18.26 24.90 -16.47
CA MET A 1 -17.54 25.86 -17.34
C MET A 1 -16.08 25.45 -17.59
N GLU A 2 -15.38 24.88 -16.63
CA GLU A 2 -13.96 24.47 -16.76
C GLU A 2 -13.71 23.42 -17.85
N SER A 3 -14.61 22.46 -18.08
CA SER A 3 -14.43 21.42 -19.10
C SER A 3 -14.43 21.94 -20.54
N LYS A 4 -15.09 23.08 -20.80
CA LYS A 4 -15.11 23.71 -22.13
C LYS A 4 -13.80 24.45 -22.44
N ILE A 5 -13.18 25.03 -21.44
CA ILE A 5 -11.89 25.75 -21.61
C ILE A 5 -10.79 24.74 -21.92
N THR A 6 -10.77 23.61 -21.19
CA THR A 6 -9.79 22.54 -21.40
C THR A 6 -9.90 21.94 -22.81
N SER A 7 -11.12 21.72 -23.32
CA SER A 7 -11.32 21.20 -24.67
C SER A 7 -10.94 22.18 -25.78
N LEU A 8 -11.03 23.49 -25.51
CA LEU A 8 -10.61 24.53 -26.45
C LEU A 8 -9.09 24.68 -26.51
N LEU A 9 -8.40 24.49 -25.36
CA LEU A 9 -6.94 24.55 -25.27
C LEU A 9 -6.26 23.32 -25.87
N LEU A 10 -6.91 22.16 -25.82
CA LEU A 10 -6.35 20.91 -26.35
C LEU A 10 -6.49 20.74 -27.87
N GLY A 11 -7.17 21.67 -28.59
CA GLY A 11 -7.33 21.64 -30.04
C GLY A 11 -7.88 20.31 -30.56
N SER A 12 -8.79 20.34 -31.49
CA SER A 12 -9.23 19.14 -32.20
C SER A 12 -8.13 18.71 -33.20
N GLY A 13 -7.21 17.85 -32.77
CA GLY A 13 -6.42 17.02 -33.65
C GLY A 13 -5.00 17.45 -34.00
N GLU A 14 -4.11 17.54 -33.04
CA GLU A 14 -2.69 17.29 -33.31
C GLU A 14 -2.11 16.38 -32.22
N GLN A 15 -1.61 15.21 -32.64
CA GLN A 15 -0.75 14.37 -31.83
C GLN A 15 0.59 15.13 -31.72
N GLU A 16 0.70 16.05 -30.76
CA GLU A 16 2.00 16.53 -30.34
C GLU A 16 2.71 15.39 -29.65
N THR A 17 3.72 14.84 -30.34
CA THR A 17 4.75 14.01 -29.73
C THR A 17 5.43 14.87 -28.67
N SER A 18 5.12 14.59 -27.41
CA SER A 18 5.66 15.29 -26.25
C SER A 18 7.18 15.14 -26.23
N ASN A 19 7.90 16.19 -26.65
CA ASN A 19 9.33 16.32 -26.52
C ASN A 19 9.68 16.79 -25.10
N TYR A 20 9.64 15.86 -24.12
CA TYR A 20 10.26 16.12 -22.83
C TYR A 20 11.78 15.98 -22.92
N PRO A 21 12.58 17.04 -22.61
CA PRO A 21 14.05 17.01 -22.75
C PRO A 21 14.78 16.14 -21.70
N PHE A 22 14.07 15.35 -20.91
CA PHE A 22 14.64 14.44 -19.90
C PHE A 22 14.70 12.96 -20.33
N ALA A 23 14.50 12.65 -21.60
CA ALA A 23 14.44 11.30 -22.14
C ALA A 23 15.81 10.61 -22.36
N THR A 24 16.82 10.84 -21.53
CA THR A 24 18.08 10.07 -21.57
C THR A 24 18.24 9.07 -20.43
N ALA A 25 17.26 8.91 -19.55
CA ALA A 25 17.21 7.82 -18.59
C ALA A 25 16.46 6.63 -19.22
N LYS A 26 17.06 5.42 -19.16
CA LYS A 26 16.51 4.11 -19.55
C LYS A 26 15.00 4.14 -19.76
N VAL A 27 14.54 3.88 -20.99
CA VAL A 27 13.12 3.74 -21.31
C VAL A 27 12.51 2.77 -20.30
N PRO A 28 11.66 3.26 -19.39
CA PRO A 28 10.97 2.37 -18.46
C PRO A 28 9.96 1.51 -19.24
N PRO A 29 9.52 0.37 -18.71
CA PRO A 29 8.82 -0.68 -19.47
C PRO A 29 7.48 -0.29 -20.11
N SER A 30 7.09 0.96 -20.21
CA SER A 30 6.08 1.39 -21.18
C SER A 30 6.04 2.90 -21.36
N ALA A 31 6.66 3.40 -22.44
CA ALA A 31 6.38 4.77 -22.94
C ALA A 31 4.85 4.98 -23.20
N MET A 32 4.10 3.90 -23.45
CA MET A 32 2.64 3.95 -23.59
C MET A 32 1.91 4.35 -22.30
N SER A 33 2.42 3.99 -21.12
CA SER A 33 1.74 4.31 -19.86
C SER A 33 1.78 5.79 -19.50
N TYR A 34 2.85 6.51 -19.82
CA TYR A 34 2.93 7.95 -19.52
C TYR A 34 2.00 8.80 -20.37
N ALA A 35 1.89 8.50 -21.67
CA ALA A 35 0.95 9.18 -22.54
C ALA A 35 -0.50 8.93 -22.12
N GLU A 36 -0.81 7.73 -21.65
CA GLU A 36 -2.12 7.39 -21.14
C GLU A 36 -2.42 8.08 -19.81
N VAL A 37 -1.47 8.09 -18.87
CA VAL A 37 -1.57 8.84 -17.61
C VAL A 37 -1.81 10.32 -17.88
N GLU A 38 -1.02 10.94 -18.77
CA GLU A 38 -1.17 12.33 -19.18
C GLU A 38 -2.56 12.59 -19.76
N SER A 39 -3.04 11.73 -20.65
CA SER A 39 -4.37 11.82 -21.25
C SER A 39 -5.50 11.79 -20.21
N PHE A 40 -5.37 10.98 -19.16
CA PHE A 40 -6.32 10.98 -18.05
C PHE A 40 -6.22 12.25 -17.20
N LEU A 41 -5.01 12.73 -16.91
CA LEU A 41 -4.79 13.95 -16.14
C LEU A 41 -5.34 15.18 -16.85
N LEU A 42 -5.13 15.32 -18.17
CA LEU A 42 -5.67 16.41 -18.98
C LEU A 42 -7.21 16.43 -18.99
N ARG A 43 -7.84 15.27 -18.80
CA ARG A 43 -9.30 15.13 -18.66
C ARG A 43 -9.80 15.24 -17.22
N GLY A 44 -8.91 15.52 -16.26
CA GLY A 44 -9.24 15.61 -14.84
C GLY A 44 -9.53 14.25 -14.16
N LYS A 45 -9.26 13.14 -14.84
CA LYS A 45 -9.52 11.77 -14.38
C LYS A 45 -8.33 11.22 -13.58
N ARG A 46 -8.08 11.80 -12.40
CA ARG A 46 -6.91 11.47 -11.58
C ARG A 46 -6.90 10.03 -11.10
N GLU A 47 -8.05 9.48 -10.68
CA GLU A 47 -8.14 8.12 -10.16
C GLU A 47 -7.86 7.06 -11.24
N GLU A 48 -8.24 7.32 -12.48
CA GLU A 48 -7.91 6.48 -13.63
C GLU A 48 -6.41 6.57 -13.96
N ALA A 49 -5.82 7.77 -13.90
CA ALA A 49 -4.39 7.95 -14.06
C ALA A 49 -3.58 7.17 -13.01
N VAL A 50 -4.05 7.15 -11.74
CA VAL A 50 -3.45 6.34 -10.67
C VAL A 50 -3.47 4.85 -11.01
N LYS A 51 -4.60 4.33 -11.54
CA LYS A 51 -4.71 2.91 -11.91
C LYS A 51 -3.68 2.51 -12.97
N VAL A 52 -3.54 3.33 -14.01
CA VAL A 52 -2.54 3.10 -15.08
C VAL A 52 -1.12 3.12 -14.53
N ALA A 53 -0.80 4.06 -13.63
CA ALA A 53 0.50 4.13 -12.99
C ALA A 53 0.79 2.90 -12.11
N ILE A 54 -0.21 2.38 -11.38
CA ILE A 54 -0.11 1.13 -10.60
C ILE A 54 0.15 -0.08 -11.52
N GLU A 55 -0.61 -0.20 -12.61
CA GLU A 55 -0.45 -1.30 -13.58
C GLU A 55 0.93 -1.30 -14.22
N ALA A 56 1.48 -0.10 -14.47
CA ALA A 56 2.85 0.09 -14.93
C ALA A 56 3.90 -0.14 -13.84
N LYS A 57 3.49 -0.36 -12.58
CA LYS A 57 4.35 -0.45 -11.39
C LYS A 57 5.20 0.79 -11.15
N ASP A 58 4.78 1.92 -11.68
CA ASP A 58 5.39 3.22 -11.36
C ASP A 58 4.79 3.77 -10.06
N TRP A 59 5.27 3.22 -8.95
CA TRP A 59 4.77 3.56 -7.61
C TRP A 59 5.01 5.02 -7.25
N ALA A 60 6.10 5.63 -7.76
CA ALA A 60 6.40 7.03 -7.50
C ALA A 60 5.35 7.94 -8.14
N LEU A 61 5.05 7.71 -9.41
CA LEU A 61 4.01 8.46 -10.13
C LEU A 61 2.63 8.20 -9.56
N ALA A 62 2.30 6.94 -9.24
CA ALA A 62 1.03 6.57 -8.61
C ALA A 62 0.81 7.32 -7.29
N MET A 63 1.81 7.35 -6.40
CA MET A 63 1.75 8.07 -5.11
C MET A 63 1.64 9.58 -5.29
N LEU A 64 2.38 10.15 -6.26
CA LEU A 64 2.35 11.58 -6.56
C LEU A 64 0.94 12.04 -6.99
N ILE A 65 0.32 11.29 -7.89
CA ILE A 65 -1.04 11.60 -8.36
C ILE A 65 -2.06 11.34 -7.25
N ALA A 66 -1.96 10.20 -6.56
CA ALA A 66 -2.88 9.79 -5.50
C ALA A 66 -2.87 10.76 -4.31
N GLY A 67 -1.72 11.40 -4.01
CA GLY A 67 -1.62 12.46 -3.00
C GLY A 67 -2.50 13.68 -3.28
N ASN A 68 -2.96 13.85 -4.52
CA ASN A 68 -3.90 14.89 -4.95
C ASN A 68 -5.33 14.36 -5.18
N CYS A 69 -5.61 13.12 -4.77
CA CYS A 69 -6.93 12.50 -4.77
C CYS A 69 -7.49 12.43 -3.35
N ARG A 70 -8.54 11.63 -3.15
CA ARG A 70 -9.08 11.34 -1.82
C ARG A 70 -8.09 10.49 -1.01
N ALA A 71 -8.14 10.61 0.30
CA ALA A 71 -7.24 9.88 1.20
C ALA A 71 -7.26 8.36 0.98
N GLU A 72 -8.43 7.80 0.66
CA GLU A 72 -8.62 6.37 0.41
C GLU A 72 -7.83 5.88 -0.80
N VAL A 73 -7.74 6.72 -1.86
CA VAL A 73 -6.97 6.39 -3.07
C VAL A 73 -5.48 6.31 -2.74
N TYR A 74 -4.96 7.29 -1.98
CA TYR A 74 -3.57 7.28 -1.53
C TYR A 74 -3.27 6.07 -0.64
N GLN A 75 -4.16 5.77 0.29
CA GLN A 75 -4.03 4.61 1.18
C GLN A 75 -4.01 3.29 0.41
N ASP A 76 -4.84 3.14 -0.63
CA ASP A 76 -4.84 1.94 -1.48
C ASP A 76 -3.53 1.78 -2.26
N VAL A 77 -2.99 2.88 -2.82
CA VAL A 77 -1.68 2.86 -3.50
C VAL A 77 -0.57 2.44 -2.55
N VAL A 78 -0.49 3.04 -1.35
CA VAL A 78 0.54 2.71 -0.35
C VAL A 78 0.41 1.26 0.10
N LYS A 79 -0.81 0.77 0.31
CA LYS A 79 -1.08 -0.63 0.66
C LYS A 79 -0.56 -1.59 -0.41
N ARG A 80 -0.95 -1.38 -1.68
CA ARG A 80 -0.50 -2.23 -2.80
C ARG A 80 1.01 -2.21 -2.96
N PHE A 81 1.62 -1.02 -2.90
CA PHE A 81 3.07 -0.88 -2.92
C PHE A 81 3.74 -1.70 -1.82
N ALA A 82 3.23 -1.58 -0.57
CA ALA A 82 3.79 -2.28 0.57
C ALA A 82 3.63 -3.81 0.46
N GLU A 83 2.49 -4.28 -0.06
CA GLU A 83 2.20 -5.71 -0.26
C GLU A 83 3.09 -6.34 -1.34
N GLU A 84 3.40 -5.58 -2.41
CA GLU A 84 4.27 -6.08 -3.48
C GLU A 84 5.76 -5.95 -3.18
N THR A 85 6.15 -4.93 -2.41
CA THR A 85 7.57 -4.57 -2.24
C THR A 85 8.18 -5.18 -1.00
N PHE A 86 7.42 -5.28 0.10
CA PHE A 86 7.97 -5.69 1.39
C PHE A 86 7.53 -7.10 1.80
N PRO A 87 8.39 -7.85 2.50
CA PRO A 87 7.99 -9.12 3.07
C PRO A 87 6.75 -8.97 3.97
N PRO A 88 5.83 -9.94 3.97
CA PRO A 88 4.63 -9.91 4.81
C PRO A 88 4.98 -9.69 6.29
N ALA A 89 4.22 -8.83 6.95
CA ALA A 89 4.37 -8.50 8.38
C ALA A 89 5.77 -7.97 8.79
N SER A 90 6.55 -7.48 7.82
CA SER A 90 7.81 -6.80 8.08
C SER A 90 7.57 -5.42 8.71
N SER A 91 8.60 -4.88 9.39
CA SER A 91 8.52 -3.53 9.96
C SER A 91 8.30 -2.46 8.89
N LEU A 92 8.81 -2.65 7.66
CA LEU A 92 8.59 -1.72 6.56
C LEU A 92 7.13 -1.73 6.08
N GLN A 93 6.50 -2.91 6.00
CA GLN A 93 5.09 -3.03 5.69
C GLN A 93 4.22 -2.36 6.77
N LEU A 94 4.55 -2.59 8.06
CA LEU A 94 3.88 -1.92 9.17
C LEU A 94 4.07 -0.41 9.13
N MET A 95 5.27 0.09 8.83
CA MET A 95 5.55 1.52 8.72
C MET A 95 4.79 2.18 7.56
N SER A 96 4.70 1.51 6.42
CA SER A 96 3.89 1.98 5.29
C SER A 96 2.41 2.09 5.68
N ALA A 97 1.89 1.09 6.39
CA ALA A 97 0.53 1.11 6.93
C ALA A 97 0.34 2.19 8.02
N LEU A 98 1.36 2.46 8.84
CA LEU A 98 1.33 3.53 9.85
C LEU A 98 1.20 4.90 9.19
N PHE A 99 2.01 5.19 8.19
CA PHE A 99 1.99 6.47 7.48
C PHE A 99 0.76 6.68 6.60
N SER A 100 0.10 5.59 6.17
CA SER A 100 -1.18 5.63 5.47
C SER A 100 -2.41 5.47 6.38
N ASN A 101 -2.22 5.52 7.71
CA ASN A 101 -3.28 5.35 8.72
C ASN A 101 -4.01 3.99 8.66
N GLN A 102 -3.31 2.93 8.24
CA GLN A 102 -3.84 1.55 8.12
C GLN A 102 -3.18 0.54 9.06
N ALA A 103 -2.35 1.00 10.00
CA ALA A 103 -1.56 0.12 10.88
C ALA A 103 -2.41 -0.86 11.70
N GLN A 104 -3.61 -0.48 12.12
CA GLN A 104 -4.55 -1.36 12.82
C GLN A 104 -4.87 -2.64 12.03
N THR A 105 -5.02 -2.52 10.72
CA THR A 105 -5.29 -3.66 9.84
C THR A 105 -4.11 -4.62 9.80
N VAL A 106 -2.89 -4.09 9.69
CA VAL A 106 -1.67 -4.90 9.68
C VAL A 106 -1.45 -5.59 11.04
N ILE A 107 -1.71 -4.90 12.15
CA ILE A 107 -1.60 -5.47 13.49
C ILE A 107 -2.62 -6.59 13.70
N LYS A 108 -3.86 -6.42 13.28
CA LYS A 108 -4.93 -7.43 13.46
C LYS A 108 -4.80 -8.63 12.53
N PHE A 109 -4.40 -8.42 11.29
CA PHE A 109 -4.48 -9.41 10.21
C PHE A 109 -3.14 -9.68 9.51
N GLY A 110 -2.10 -8.88 9.78
CA GLY A 110 -0.78 -9.03 9.16
C GLY A 110 -0.20 -10.43 9.40
N GLY A 111 0.32 -11.04 8.34
CA GLY A 111 0.84 -12.41 8.39
C GLY A 111 -0.21 -13.51 8.15
N LYS A 112 -1.50 -13.23 8.24
CA LYS A 112 -2.55 -14.15 7.81
C LYS A 112 -2.74 -13.99 6.30
N ARG A 113 -2.28 -14.94 5.51
CA ARG A 113 -2.70 -15.04 4.11
C ARG A 113 -4.21 -15.25 4.08
N LEU A 114 -4.93 -14.32 3.46
CA LEU A 114 -6.32 -14.51 3.06
C LEU A 114 -6.34 -15.46 1.84
N SER A 115 -5.84 -16.66 1.98
CA SER A 115 -6.07 -17.72 1.01
C SER A 115 -7.40 -18.38 1.39
N GLY A 116 -8.39 -18.19 0.53
CA GLY A 116 -9.73 -18.76 0.66
C GLY A 116 -9.76 -20.28 0.47
N GLU A 117 -9.04 -21.01 1.26
CA GLU A 117 -9.21 -22.45 1.47
C GLU A 117 -8.71 -22.80 2.85
N GLY A 118 -9.59 -23.42 3.65
CA GLY A 118 -9.48 -23.75 5.07
C GLY A 118 -8.23 -24.57 5.43
N LYS A 119 -7.07 -23.96 5.41
CA LYS A 119 -5.85 -24.49 6.01
C LYS A 119 -5.60 -23.71 7.31
N THR A 120 -5.64 -24.47 8.39
CA THR A 120 -5.21 -24.14 9.75
C THR A 120 -4.13 -23.05 9.78
N ALA A 121 -4.34 -22.05 10.65
CA ALA A 121 -3.39 -21.00 10.96
C ALA A 121 -1.97 -21.61 11.00
N SER A 122 -1.13 -21.17 10.08
CA SER A 122 0.27 -21.57 10.06
C SER A 122 0.90 -21.27 11.41
N LYS A 123 1.62 -22.25 11.96
CA LYS A 123 2.31 -22.19 13.25
C LYS A 123 3.30 -21.03 13.38
N ASP A 124 3.57 -20.32 12.27
CA ASP A 124 4.48 -19.19 12.19
C ASP A 124 3.71 -17.93 11.79
N ASP A 125 3.11 -17.26 12.78
CA ASP A 125 2.65 -15.88 12.56
C ASP A 125 3.87 -14.97 12.40
N VAL A 126 4.15 -14.61 11.14
CA VAL A 126 5.33 -13.79 10.77
C VAL A 126 5.31 -12.43 11.49
N PHE A 127 4.12 -11.88 11.80
CA PHE A 127 4.01 -10.64 12.56
C PHE A 127 4.53 -10.82 13.98
N LEU A 128 4.17 -11.93 14.61
CA LEU A 128 4.57 -12.23 16.00
C LEU A 128 6.04 -12.62 16.08
N SER A 129 6.61 -13.30 15.08
CA SER A 129 8.05 -13.55 15.05
C SER A 129 8.89 -12.27 15.01
N ASN A 130 8.33 -11.19 14.44
CA ASN A 130 8.97 -9.87 14.32
C ASN A 130 8.45 -8.83 15.33
N TRP A 131 7.68 -9.23 16.34
CA TRP A 131 6.97 -8.29 17.22
C TRP A 131 7.86 -7.23 17.87
N ARG A 132 9.08 -7.59 18.29
CA ARG A 132 10.03 -6.63 18.91
C ARG A 132 10.42 -5.50 17.96
N ARG A 133 10.70 -5.85 16.68
CA ARG A 133 11.03 -4.88 15.63
C ARG A 133 9.81 -4.02 15.29
N ASN A 134 8.63 -4.64 15.20
CA ASN A 134 7.39 -3.95 14.90
C ASN A 134 7.02 -2.98 16.04
N LEU A 135 7.18 -3.40 17.29
CA LEU A 135 6.96 -2.53 18.45
C LEU A 135 7.96 -1.36 18.49
N ALA A 136 9.25 -1.63 18.23
CA ALA A 136 10.26 -0.59 18.16
C ALA A 136 9.94 0.43 17.07
N ALA A 137 9.49 -0.02 15.88
CA ALA A 137 9.07 0.85 14.78
C ALA A 137 7.90 1.77 15.20
N LEU A 138 6.87 1.24 15.87
CA LEU A 138 5.74 2.01 16.38
C LEU A 138 6.16 3.04 17.43
N LEU A 139 7.02 2.66 18.36
CA LEU A 139 7.47 3.55 19.44
C LEU A 139 8.40 4.67 18.96
N SER A 140 9.20 4.40 17.92
CA SER A 140 10.10 5.39 17.31
C SER A 140 9.36 6.36 16.37
N ASN A 141 8.18 5.98 15.86
CA ASN A 141 7.41 6.76 14.90
C ASN A 141 5.98 7.00 15.41
N LYS A 142 5.88 7.69 16.56
CA LYS A 142 4.61 7.91 17.24
C LYS A 142 3.66 8.76 16.39
N THR A 143 2.50 8.19 16.09
CA THR A 143 1.33 8.87 15.52
C THR A 143 0.33 9.21 16.63
N PRO A 144 -0.70 10.04 16.40
CA PRO A 144 -1.67 10.37 17.44
C PRO A 144 -2.30 9.13 18.13
N ASN A 145 -2.49 8.03 17.40
CA ASN A 145 -3.09 6.78 17.88
C ASN A 145 -2.08 5.69 18.28
N TRP A 146 -0.80 6.03 18.48
CA TRP A 146 0.27 5.07 18.74
C TRP A 146 0.00 4.15 19.95
N ARG A 147 -0.70 4.65 20.99
CA ARG A 147 -1.02 3.87 22.19
C ARG A 147 -1.94 2.70 21.87
N ASP A 148 -3.00 2.96 21.08
CA ASP A 148 -3.96 1.95 20.64
C ASP A 148 -3.29 0.88 19.76
N LEU A 149 -2.28 1.31 18.97
CA LEU A 149 -1.52 0.39 18.14
C LEU A 149 -0.62 -0.51 18.99
N VAL A 150 0.06 0.02 20.00
CA VAL A 150 0.88 -0.74 20.94
C VAL A 150 0.02 -1.72 21.76
N GLU A 151 -1.13 -1.27 22.24
CA GLU A 151 -2.11 -2.12 22.92
C GLU A 151 -2.58 -3.26 21.99
N GLY A 152 -2.88 -2.96 20.73
CA GLY A 152 -3.24 -3.97 19.73
C GLY A 152 -2.16 -5.03 19.51
N VAL A 153 -0.90 -4.66 19.52
CA VAL A 153 0.23 -5.61 19.47
C VAL A 153 0.25 -6.47 20.73
N GLY A 154 0.06 -5.86 21.92
CA GLY A 154 0.01 -6.57 23.21
C GLY A 154 -1.11 -7.60 23.27
N LEU A 155 -2.33 -7.22 22.86
CA LEU A 155 -3.49 -8.11 22.82
C LEU A 155 -3.25 -9.29 21.88
N ARG A 156 -2.64 -9.06 20.72
CA ARG A 156 -2.32 -10.13 19.79
C ARG A 156 -1.29 -11.11 20.34
N LEU A 157 -0.24 -10.61 21.00
CA LEU A 157 0.75 -11.44 21.69
C LEU A 157 0.11 -12.28 22.80
N GLN A 158 -0.83 -11.68 23.54
CA GLN A 158 -1.54 -12.38 24.60
C GLN A 158 -2.43 -13.50 24.06
N GLN A 159 -3.15 -13.25 22.98
CA GLN A 159 -4.01 -14.25 22.32
C GLN A 159 -3.19 -15.47 21.86
N ASP A 160 -2.03 -15.27 21.28
CA ASP A 160 -1.14 -16.35 20.83
C ASP A 160 -0.54 -17.13 22.01
N ALA A 161 -0.19 -16.43 23.09
CA ALA A 161 0.34 -17.06 24.29
C ALA A 161 -0.70 -18.00 24.97
N TYR A 162 -2.00 -17.74 24.82
CA TYR A 162 -3.06 -18.61 25.31
C TYR A 162 -3.36 -19.81 24.41
N VAL A 163 -3.14 -19.68 23.10
CA VAL A 163 -3.45 -20.77 22.12
C VAL A 163 -2.36 -21.86 22.15
N LEU A 164 -1.10 -21.50 22.33
CA LEU A 164 0.03 -22.44 22.32
C LEU A 164 -0.03 -23.51 23.44
N PRO A 165 -0.37 -23.21 24.71
CA PRO A 165 -0.48 -24.23 25.76
C PRO A 165 -1.65 -25.18 25.55
N GLN A 166 -2.78 -24.71 25.00
CA GLN A 166 -3.96 -25.56 24.76
C GLN A 166 -3.76 -26.57 23.65
N LEU A 167 -2.99 -26.19 22.60
CA LEU A 167 -2.62 -27.10 21.52
C LEU A 167 -1.61 -28.17 22.01
N ALA A 168 -0.69 -27.78 22.89
CA ALA A 168 0.26 -28.71 23.48
C ALA A 168 -0.45 -29.78 24.37
N SER A 169 -1.44 -29.37 25.13
CA SER A 169 -2.20 -30.33 25.99
C SER A 169 -3.06 -31.29 25.19
N SER A 170 -3.55 -30.91 24.00
CA SER A 170 -4.36 -31.80 23.14
C SER A 170 -3.53 -32.81 22.33
N LEU A 171 -2.22 -32.68 22.29
CA LEU A 171 -1.30 -33.62 21.60
C LEU A 171 -0.78 -34.73 22.54
N TYR A 172 -1.06 -34.64 23.86
CA TYR A 172 -0.66 -35.61 24.86
C TYR A 172 -1.84 -36.41 25.49
N THR A 173 -3.04 -36.28 24.91
CA THR A 173 -4.22 -37.10 25.19
C THR A 173 -4.56 -37.92 23.95
#